data_4d1fd1459a4937e3796da7ad885c1e1e
#
_entry.id   4d1fd1459a4937e3796da7ad885c1e1e
#
_cell.length_a   1.000
_cell.length_b   1.000
_cell.length_c   1.000
_cell.angle_alpha   90.00
_cell.angle_beta   90.00
_cell.angle_gamma   90.00
#
_symmetry.space_group_name_H-M   'P 1'
#
loop_
_entity.id
_entity.type
_entity.pdbx_description
1 polymer ?
#
loop_
_entity_poly.entity_id
_entity_poly.type
_entity_poly.pdbx_seq_one_letter_code
_entity_poly.pdbx_strand_id
1 'polypeptide(L)'
;MAIDIGRREFMAALGGASLASPLVARAQQPTAVPVIGFVHPGSADGERRQVDAFNRALSEAGYTDGQNVTIEYRWADGRFDRVPTLLADLVRRQVAVIVAGGGSAVAAKAADTSIPIVFTSGVDPVQQGIVPSLNRPGGSMTGVAFFSTALGPKQLELLLDVAPTAKNIGFVTYAGYPYAKSRIQELETAANTLGRTLVVQNIANQTDIEPAFDALSHQGVGALIVSADPLFLEWREPLVALAARHALPACYGLREFAVAGGLMSYGADLPDAYHQVGVYVARILKGEKPADLPVVQSTKVELVINLKTAEALGLTFPLPLLGRADEVIE
;
A
#
# COMPACT_ATOMS: atom_id res chain seq x y z
N MET A 1 11.00 -2.83 99.95
CA MET A 1 9.60 -2.89 99.56
C MET A 1 9.54 -2.96 98.01
N ALA A 2 9.44 -4.15 97.49
CA ALA A 2 9.45 -4.45 96.05
C ALA A 2 7.99 -4.50 95.60
N ILE A 3 7.67 -3.70 94.58
CA ILE A 3 6.33 -3.71 93.93
C ILE A 3 6.49 -4.62 92.71
N ASP A 4 5.85 -5.77 92.79
CA ASP A 4 5.74 -6.76 91.71
C ASP A 4 4.61 -6.25 90.76
N ILE A 5 4.99 -5.83 89.56
CA ILE A 5 4.07 -5.49 88.50
C ILE A 5 3.95 -6.70 87.58
N GLY A 6 2.79 -7.35 87.68
CA GLY A 6 2.51 -8.61 87.03
C GLY A 6 2.61 -8.56 85.49
N ARG A 7 3.32 -9.55 84.96
CA ARG A 7 3.52 -9.84 83.50
C ARG A 7 2.25 -10.03 82.67
N ARG A 8 1.08 -9.88 83.28
CA ARG A 8 -0.23 -10.10 82.62
C ARG A 8 -0.84 -8.84 81.97
N GLU A 9 -0.41 -7.64 82.38
CA GLU A 9 -0.99 -6.43 81.80
C GLU A 9 -0.23 -5.89 80.56
N PHE A 10 0.98 -6.43 80.31
CA PHE A 10 1.76 -6.02 79.12
C PHE A 10 1.40 -6.76 77.85
N MET A 11 0.59 -7.82 77.92
CA MET A 11 0.18 -8.63 76.78
C MET A 11 -1.20 -8.24 76.21
N ALA A 12 -1.91 -7.30 76.82
CA ALA A 12 -3.23 -6.88 76.34
C ALA A 12 -3.20 -5.62 75.43
N ALA A 13 -2.03 -5.00 75.23
CA ALA A 13 -1.89 -3.80 74.40
C ALA A 13 -1.33 -4.05 73.00
N LEU A 14 -1.08 -5.31 72.58
CA LEU A 14 -0.52 -5.65 71.28
C LEU A 14 -1.46 -6.43 70.35
N GLY A 15 -2.74 -6.47 70.66
CA GLY A 15 -3.76 -7.15 69.88
C GLY A 15 -4.75 -6.21 69.25
N GLY A 16 -4.39 -5.46 68.18
CA GLY A 16 -5.39 -4.59 67.57
C GLY A 16 -4.97 -3.69 66.45
N ALA A 17 -3.80 -3.90 65.86
CA ALA A 17 -3.45 -3.21 64.59
C ALA A 17 -3.51 -4.20 63.44
N SER A 18 -4.72 -4.57 63.04
CA SER A 18 -4.98 -5.15 61.71
C SER A 18 -4.62 -4.09 60.71
N LEU A 19 -3.45 -4.20 60.11
CA LEU A 19 -3.06 -3.48 58.92
C LEU A 19 -4.06 -3.86 57.83
N ALA A 20 -5.19 -3.18 57.74
CA ALA A 20 -6.01 -3.08 56.57
C ALA A 20 -5.17 -2.30 55.51
N SER A 21 -4.26 -3.03 54.84
CA SER A 21 -3.70 -2.53 53.60
C SER A 21 -4.89 -2.23 52.67
N PRO A 22 -5.10 -1.01 52.22
CA PRO A 22 -6.06 -0.80 51.18
C PRO A 22 -5.51 -1.59 49.98
N LEU A 23 -6.15 -2.70 49.65
CA LEU A 23 -6.11 -3.23 48.30
C LEU A 23 -6.63 -2.11 47.41
N VAL A 24 -5.71 -1.26 46.92
CA VAL A 24 -5.97 -0.38 45.84
C VAL A 24 -6.24 -1.33 44.67
N ALA A 25 -7.51 -1.73 44.55
CA ALA A 25 -8.04 -2.25 43.32
C ALA A 25 -7.73 -1.15 42.30
N ARG A 26 -6.63 -1.29 41.59
CA ARG A 26 -6.45 -0.59 40.33
C ARG A 26 -7.63 -1.08 39.47
N ALA A 27 -8.74 -0.35 39.56
CA ALA A 27 -9.76 -0.40 38.56
C ALA A 27 -8.99 -0.16 37.27
N GLN A 28 -8.82 -1.22 36.44
CA GLN A 28 -8.40 -1.09 35.08
C GLN A 28 -9.42 -0.12 34.48
N GLN A 29 -9.03 1.16 34.37
CA GLN A 29 -9.77 2.07 33.49
C GLN A 29 -9.91 1.30 32.19
N PRO A 30 -11.13 1.17 31.64
CA PRO A 30 -11.29 0.56 30.34
C PRO A 30 -10.34 1.32 29.42
N THR A 31 -9.26 0.64 29.00
CA THR A 31 -8.33 1.20 28.03
C THR A 31 -9.18 1.54 26.82
N ALA A 32 -9.28 2.82 26.49
CA ALA A 32 -10.05 3.27 25.34
C ALA A 32 -9.63 2.42 24.14
N VAL A 33 -10.61 1.89 23.42
CA VAL A 33 -10.36 1.06 22.23
C VAL A 33 -9.48 1.88 21.27
N PRO A 34 -8.27 1.40 20.91
CA PRO A 34 -7.39 2.17 20.05
C PRO A 34 -8.03 2.37 18.67
N VAL A 35 -7.82 3.55 18.09
CA VAL A 35 -8.33 3.91 16.78
C VAL A 35 -7.18 3.89 15.78
N ILE A 36 -7.33 3.14 14.69
CA ILE A 36 -6.44 3.15 13.52
C ILE A 36 -7.04 4.10 12.49
N GLY A 37 -6.29 5.11 12.05
CA GLY A 37 -6.66 5.92 10.90
C GLY A 37 -6.09 5.31 9.63
N PHE A 38 -6.92 4.97 8.66
CA PHE A 38 -6.50 4.44 7.36
C PHE A 38 -6.80 5.48 6.28
N VAL A 39 -5.77 6.06 5.66
CA VAL A 39 -5.91 7.04 4.58
C VAL A 39 -5.37 6.48 3.27
N HIS A 40 -6.16 6.61 2.21
CA HIS A 40 -5.82 6.13 0.87
C HIS A 40 -6.38 7.04 -0.22
N PRO A 41 -5.62 7.29 -1.33
CA PRO A 41 -6.13 8.12 -2.43
C PRO A 41 -7.20 7.44 -3.30
N GLY A 42 -7.26 6.11 -3.36
CA GLY A 42 -8.28 5.33 -4.07
C GLY A 42 -9.61 5.27 -3.32
N SER A 43 -10.46 4.32 -3.69
CA SER A 43 -11.77 4.05 -3.08
C SER A 43 -11.78 2.75 -2.29
N ALA A 44 -12.82 2.58 -1.45
CA ALA A 44 -13.03 1.35 -0.68
C ALA A 44 -13.17 0.11 -1.57
N ASP A 45 -13.81 0.25 -2.71
CA ASP A 45 -14.07 -0.85 -3.66
C ASP A 45 -12.79 -1.25 -4.41
N GLY A 46 -12.03 -0.26 -4.89
CA GLY A 46 -10.77 -0.51 -5.59
C GLY A 46 -9.72 -1.20 -4.72
N GLU A 47 -9.72 -0.88 -3.42
CA GLU A 47 -8.69 -1.35 -2.48
C GLU A 47 -9.16 -2.52 -1.58
N ARG A 48 -10.26 -3.17 -1.93
CA ARG A 48 -10.87 -4.24 -1.10
C ARG A 48 -9.89 -5.35 -0.74
N ARG A 49 -9.14 -5.88 -1.71
CA ARG A 49 -8.17 -6.96 -1.49
C ARG A 49 -7.05 -6.58 -0.52
N GLN A 50 -6.57 -5.36 -0.62
CA GLN A 50 -5.55 -4.77 0.23
C GLN A 50 -6.07 -4.58 1.66
N VAL A 51 -7.29 -4.05 1.80
CA VAL A 51 -7.98 -3.89 3.09
C VAL A 51 -8.24 -5.25 3.74
N ASP A 52 -8.69 -6.25 2.97
CA ASP A 52 -8.92 -7.61 3.49
C ASP A 52 -7.62 -8.24 4.01
N ALA A 53 -6.50 -8.05 3.31
CA ALA A 53 -5.20 -8.55 3.73
C ALA A 53 -4.68 -7.82 4.99
N PHE A 54 -4.86 -6.51 5.07
CA PHE A 54 -4.56 -5.70 6.25
C PHE A 54 -5.38 -6.17 7.47
N ASN A 55 -6.69 -6.33 7.32
CA ASN A 55 -7.58 -6.77 8.39
C ASN A 55 -7.27 -8.20 8.84
N ARG A 56 -6.89 -9.08 7.92
CA ARG A 56 -6.42 -10.44 8.25
C ARG A 56 -5.20 -10.41 9.14
N ALA A 57 -4.19 -9.62 8.81
CA ALA A 57 -2.98 -9.49 9.62
C ALA A 57 -3.27 -8.94 11.03
N LEU A 58 -4.18 -7.96 11.14
CA LEU A 58 -4.65 -7.48 12.44
C LEU A 58 -5.33 -8.60 13.24
N SER A 59 -6.22 -9.36 12.59
CA SER A 59 -6.94 -10.47 13.23
C SER A 59 -5.99 -11.56 13.71
N GLU A 60 -4.99 -11.93 12.90
CA GLU A 60 -3.93 -12.89 13.28
C GLU A 60 -3.12 -12.41 14.50
N ALA A 61 -2.98 -11.09 14.66
CA ALA A 61 -2.31 -10.48 15.81
C ALA A 61 -3.21 -10.27 17.03
N GLY A 62 -4.52 -10.63 16.93
CA GLY A 62 -5.51 -10.55 17.99
C GLY A 62 -6.31 -9.23 18.01
N TYR A 63 -6.28 -8.42 16.93
CA TYR A 63 -7.08 -7.20 16.80
C TYR A 63 -8.23 -7.41 15.82
N THR A 64 -9.46 -7.08 16.26
CA THR A 64 -10.66 -7.20 15.43
C THR A 64 -11.41 -5.88 15.44
N ASP A 65 -11.65 -5.33 14.25
CA ASP A 65 -12.39 -4.08 14.10
C ASP A 65 -13.79 -4.17 14.72
N GLY A 66 -14.18 -3.11 15.45
CA GLY A 66 -15.44 -3.03 16.19
C GLY A 66 -15.47 -3.83 17.50
N GLN A 67 -14.39 -4.58 17.87
CA GLN A 67 -14.30 -5.32 19.13
C GLN A 67 -13.25 -4.71 20.08
N ASN A 68 -11.98 -4.75 19.70
CA ASN A 68 -10.86 -4.28 20.51
C ASN A 68 -9.95 -3.29 19.76
N VAL A 69 -10.33 -2.89 18.56
CA VAL A 69 -9.76 -1.82 17.75
C VAL A 69 -10.90 -1.20 16.94
N THR A 70 -10.76 0.06 16.55
CA THR A 70 -11.66 0.72 15.58
C THR A 70 -10.82 1.21 14.41
N ILE A 71 -11.27 0.96 13.16
CA ILE A 71 -10.58 1.43 11.97
C ILE A 71 -11.41 2.54 11.33
N GLU A 72 -10.83 3.73 11.24
CA GLU A 72 -11.42 4.87 10.57
C GLU A 72 -10.81 5.06 9.18
N TYR A 73 -11.56 4.65 8.17
CA TYR A 73 -11.15 4.78 6.77
C TYR A 73 -11.39 6.21 6.26
N ARG A 74 -10.44 6.72 5.48
CA ARG A 74 -10.50 8.00 4.77
C ARG A 74 -10.08 7.78 3.32
N TRP A 75 -11.06 7.78 2.45
CA TRP A 75 -10.89 7.59 1.01
C TRP A 75 -10.88 8.94 0.30
N ALA A 76 -9.90 9.17 -0.55
CA ALA A 76 -9.84 10.40 -1.35
C ALA A 76 -10.58 10.26 -2.69
N ASP A 77 -11.04 9.07 -3.05
CA ASP A 77 -11.82 8.76 -4.26
C ASP A 77 -11.12 9.28 -5.53
N GLY A 78 -9.83 8.95 -5.68
CA GLY A 78 -9.00 9.36 -6.80
C GLY A 78 -8.43 10.79 -6.72
N ARG A 79 -8.74 11.53 -5.69
CA ARG A 79 -8.33 12.92 -5.53
C ARG A 79 -7.16 13.05 -4.56
N PHE A 80 -5.94 12.93 -5.05
CA PHE A 80 -4.72 13.08 -4.24
C PHE A 80 -4.65 14.42 -3.47
N ASP A 81 -5.23 15.48 -4.03
CA ASP A 81 -5.31 16.80 -3.40
C ASP A 81 -6.09 16.80 -2.07
N ARG A 82 -6.98 15.81 -1.83
CA ARG A 82 -7.73 15.66 -0.58
C ARG A 82 -6.92 14.97 0.53
N VAL A 83 -5.88 14.21 0.19
CA VAL A 83 -5.11 13.42 1.16
C VAL A 83 -4.59 14.25 2.34
N PRO A 84 -4.00 15.45 2.16
CA PRO A 84 -3.55 16.27 3.28
C PRO A 84 -4.68 16.64 4.26
N THR A 85 -5.88 16.97 3.75
CA THR A 85 -7.04 17.30 4.59
C THR A 85 -7.54 16.09 5.37
N LEU A 86 -7.56 14.91 4.75
CA LEU A 86 -7.96 13.65 5.39
C LEU A 86 -6.97 13.24 6.48
N LEU A 87 -5.67 13.43 6.24
CA LEU A 87 -4.62 13.22 7.25
C LEU A 87 -4.78 14.17 8.43
N ALA A 88 -5.00 15.46 8.17
CA ALA A 88 -5.23 16.46 9.22
C ALA A 88 -6.45 16.13 10.08
N ASP A 89 -7.50 15.52 9.50
CA ASP A 89 -8.64 15.02 10.26
C ASP A 89 -8.24 13.90 11.22
N LEU A 90 -7.51 12.90 10.77
CA LEU A 90 -7.02 11.79 11.61
C LEU A 90 -6.08 12.28 12.72
N VAL A 91 -5.21 13.27 12.42
CA VAL A 91 -4.32 13.88 13.42
C VAL A 91 -5.12 14.61 14.50
N ARG A 92 -6.15 15.41 14.14
CA ARG A 92 -7.02 16.07 15.11
C ARG A 92 -7.78 15.08 16.00
N ARG A 93 -8.13 13.92 15.49
CA ARG A 93 -8.81 12.85 16.24
C ARG A 93 -7.88 12.07 17.15
N GLN A 94 -6.58 12.36 17.10
CA GLN A 94 -5.55 11.70 17.92
C GLN A 94 -5.62 10.17 17.83
N VAL A 95 -5.73 9.64 16.62
CA VAL A 95 -5.73 8.19 16.38
C VAL A 95 -4.43 7.55 16.91
N ALA A 96 -4.46 6.29 17.28
CA ALA A 96 -3.32 5.59 17.87
C ALA A 96 -2.20 5.33 16.83
N VAL A 97 -2.57 5.13 15.56
CA VAL A 97 -1.66 4.91 14.44
C VAL A 97 -2.34 5.30 13.13
N ILE A 98 -1.58 5.82 12.19
CA ILE A 98 -2.05 6.14 10.83
C ILE A 98 -1.45 5.14 9.84
N VAL A 99 -2.28 4.54 9.01
CA VAL A 99 -1.88 3.83 7.79
C VAL A 99 -1.97 4.81 6.62
N ALA A 100 -0.85 5.06 5.94
CA ALA A 100 -0.76 5.95 4.79
C ALA A 100 -0.49 5.13 3.51
N GLY A 101 -1.56 4.69 2.84
CA GLY A 101 -1.50 3.84 1.66
C GLY A 101 -1.45 4.58 0.32
N GLY A 102 -1.18 3.85 -0.76
CA GLY A 102 -1.38 4.30 -2.14
C GLY A 102 -0.65 5.57 -2.58
N GLY A 103 0.54 5.85 -2.02
CA GLY A 103 1.30 7.08 -2.34
C GLY A 103 1.04 8.25 -1.38
N SER A 104 0.26 8.04 -0.31
CA SER A 104 -0.01 9.06 0.72
C SER A 104 1.20 9.34 1.64
N ALA A 105 2.28 8.57 1.54
CA ALA A 105 3.45 8.66 2.43
C ALA A 105 4.11 10.06 2.41
N VAL A 106 4.19 10.72 1.25
CA VAL A 106 4.76 12.08 1.13
C VAL A 106 3.90 13.09 1.88
N ALA A 107 2.57 13.03 1.72
CA ALA A 107 1.65 13.90 2.44
C ALA A 107 1.67 13.60 3.95
N ALA A 108 1.78 12.33 4.34
CA ALA A 108 1.89 11.92 5.72
C ALA A 108 3.18 12.43 6.38
N LYS A 109 4.31 12.45 5.65
CA LYS A 109 5.55 13.08 6.10
C LYS A 109 5.39 14.58 6.35
N ALA A 110 4.70 15.26 5.43
CA ALA A 110 4.45 16.71 5.54
C ALA A 110 3.49 17.09 6.68
N ALA A 111 2.69 16.14 7.19
CA ALA A 111 1.80 16.38 8.33
C ALA A 111 2.54 16.59 9.67
N ASP A 112 3.82 16.25 9.74
CA ASP A 112 4.74 16.46 10.87
C ASP A 112 4.11 16.14 12.23
N THR A 113 3.56 14.94 12.36
CA THR A 113 2.88 14.48 13.57
C THR A 113 3.74 13.50 14.37
N SER A 114 3.53 13.47 15.69
CA SER A 114 4.11 12.45 16.57
C SER A 114 3.33 11.13 16.55
N ILE A 115 2.14 11.10 15.94
CA ILE A 115 1.36 9.86 15.80
C ILE A 115 2.18 8.88 14.93
N PRO A 116 2.32 7.61 15.35
CA PRO A 116 2.92 6.56 14.53
C PRO A 116 2.28 6.46 13.16
N ILE A 117 3.10 6.37 12.11
CA ILE A 117 2.64 6.21 10.72
C ILE A 117 3.27 4.95 10.13
N VAL A 118 2.43 4.08 9.58
CA VAL A 118 2.84 2.94 8.76
C VAL A 118 2.45 3.23 7.32
N PHE A 119 3.44 3.44 6.46
CA PHE A 119 3.19 3.79 5.06
C PHE A 119 3.37 2.61 4.11
N THR A 120 2.77 2.72 2.91
CA THR A 120 3.17 1.95 1.73
C THR A 120 3.86 2.86 0.72
N SER A 121 4.88 2.37 0.04
CA SER A 121 5.58 3.13 -1.01
C SER A 121 5.94 2.26 -2.21
N GLY A 122 5.56 2.69 -3.41
CA GLY A 122 5.96 2.08 -4.68
C GLY A 122 7.34 2.52 -5.17
N VAL A 123 7.99 3.45 -4.47
CA VAL A 123 9.31 4.01 -4.78
C VAL A 123 10.23 3.89 -3.59
N ASP A 124 11.51 4.22 -3.78
CA ASP A 124 12.48 4.27 -2.68
C ASP A 124 12.12 5.38 -1.67
N PRO A 125 11.69 5.04 -0.44
CA PRO A 125 11.28 6.02 0.54
C PRO A 125 12.46 6.85 1.11
N VAL A 126 13.70 6.39 0.93
CA VAL A 126 14.90 7.16 1.30
C VAL A 126 15.15 8.23 0.26
N GLN A 127 15.12 7.90 -1.03
CA GLN A 127 15.27 8.88 -2.12
C GLN A 127 14.16 9.94 -2.10
N GLN A 128 12.96 9.57 -1.65
CA GLN A 128 11.83 10.51 -1.51
C GLN A 128 11.88 11.32 -0.19
N GLY A 129 12.87 11.09 0.65
CA GLY A 129 12.98 11.79 1.93
C GLY A 129 11.91 11.44 2.96
N ILE A 130 11.17 10.35 2.75
CA ILE A 130 10.13 9.87 3.69
C ILE A 130 10.80 9.40 4.97
N VAL A 131 11.85 8.59 4.86
CA VAL A 131 12.69 8.11 5.96
C VAL A 131 14.18 8.30 5.63
N PRO A 132 15.04 8.48 6.62
CA PRO A 132 16.49 8.64 6.39
C PRO A 132 17.19 7.32 6.03
N SER A 133 16.62 6.17 6.39
CA SER A 133 17.19 4.84 6.15
C SER A 133 16.11 3.78 6.25
N LEU A 134 16.20 2.73 5.44
CA LEU A 134 15.28 1.59 5.51
C LEU A 134 15.47 0.79 6.81
N ASN A 135 16.71 0.56 7.22
CA ASN A 135 17.02 -0.25 8.41
C ASN A 135 16.74 0.50 9.73
N ARG A 136 16.83 1.84 9.70
CA ARG A 136 16.57 2.71 10.87
C ARG A 136 15.79 3.92 10.41
N PRO A 137 14.47 3.78 10.25
CA PRO A 137 13.64 4.87 9.73
C PRO A 137 13.61 6.09 10.64
N GLY A 138 13.76 5.88 11.95
CA GLY A 138 13.73 6.96 12.94
C GLY A 138 12.38 7.70 12.99
N GLY A 139 12.20 8.56 14.00
CA GLY A 139 10.98 9.36 14.11
C GLY A 139 9.69 8.53 14.25
N SER A 140 8.59 9.04 13.67
CA SER A 140 7.24 8.48 13.79
C SER A 140 6.82 7.60 12.59
N MET A 141 7.68 7.42 11.57
CA MET A 141 7.32 6.75 10.33
C MET A 141 8.10 5.45 10.11
N THR A 142 7.39 4.39 9.73
CA THR A 142 7.91 3.14 9.18
C THR A 142 6.94 2.61 8.12
N GLY A 143 7.23 1.50 7.47
CA GLY A 143 6.29 0.96 6.50
C GLY A 143 6.84 -0.16 5.62
N VAL A 144 6.20 -0.29 4.45
CA VAL A 144 6.51 -1.30 3.43
C VAL A 144 6.77 -0.63 2.09
N ALA A 145 7.94 -0.91 1.50
CA ALA A 145 8.29 -0.48 0.15
C ALA A 145 8.24 -1.68 -0.80
N PHE A 146 7.58 -1.55 -1.95
CA PHE A 146 7.44 -2.61 -2.94
C PHE A 146 8.02 -2.24 -4.32
N PHE A 147 8.74 -1.12 -4.42
CA PHE A 147 9.54 -0.67 -5.57
C PHE A 147 8.88 -0.92 -6.93
N SER A 148 7.59 -0.57 -7.07
CA SER A 148 6.83 -0.80 -8.31
C SER A 148 7.43 -0.07 -9.51
N THR A 149 8.16 1.03 -9.29
CA THR A 149 8.87 1.75 -10.35
C THR A 149 9.96 0.88 -10.98
N ALA A 150 10.73 0.15 -10.19
CA ALA A 150 11.78 -0.75 -10.69
C ALA A 150 11.25 -1.93 -11.53
N LEU A 151 9.93 -2.15 -11.56
CA LEU A 151 9.31 -3.20 -12.38
C LEU A 151 9.08 -2.78 -13.84
N GLY A 152 9.15 -1.47 -14.15
CA GLY A 152 8.91 -0.95 -15.50
C GLY A 152 9.76 -1.58 -16.59
N PRO A 153 11.09 -1.70 -16.44
CA PRO A 153 11.94 -2.41 -17.40
C PRO A 153 11.49 -3.83 -17.65
N LYS A 154 11.10 -4.56 -16.59
CA LYS A 154 10.64 -5.95 -16.72
C LYS A 154 9.27 -6.06 -17.39
N GLN A 155 8.35 -5.13 -17.10
CA GLN A 155 7.08 -5.03 -17.82
C GLN A 155 7.31 -4.85 -19.31
N LEU A 156 8.27 -3.98 -19.69
CA LEU A 156 8.63 -3.74 -21.08
C LEU A 156 9.22 -4.98 -21.77
N GLU A 157 10.15 -5.68 -21.10
CA GLU A 157 10.71 -6.94 -21.62
C GLU A 157 9.62 -7.98 -21.89
N LEU A 158 8.76 -8.24 -20.87
CA LEU A 158 7.66 -9.20 -20.97
C LEU A 158 6.67 -8.82 -22.09
N LEU A 159 6.40 -7.54 -22.26
CA LEU A 159 5.53 -7.04 -23.31
C LEU A 159 6.15 -7.25 -24.70
N LEU A 160 7.46 -7.05 -24.84
CA LEU A 160 8.18 -7.27 -26.09
C LEU A 160 8.35 -8.77 -26.43
N ASP A 161 8.32 -9.68 -25.46
CA ASP A 161 8.26 -11.12 -25.71
C ASP A 161 6.99 -11.52 -26.48
N VAL A 162 5.91 -10.76 -26.31
CA VAL A 162 4.59 -10.99 -26.94
C VAL A 162 4.36 -10.09 -28.16
N ALA A 163 4.92 -8.89 -28.15
CA ALA A 163 4.80 -7.88 -29.22
C ALA A 163 6.18 -7.42 -29.74
N PRO A 164 7.02 -8.31 -30.31
CA PRO A 164 8.42 -8.00 -30.63
C PRO A 164 8.60 -6.95 -31.73
N THR A 165 7.58 -6.72 -32.55
CA THR A 165 7.61 -5.75 -33.65
C THR A 165 7.26 -4.33 -33.22
N ALA A 166 6.76 -4.13 -31.99
CA ALA A 166 6.38 -2.83 -31.47
C ALA A 166 7.61 -1.92 -31.34
N LYS A 167 7.68 -0.86 -32.14
CA LYS A 167 8.75 0.14 -32.09
C LYS A 167 8.44 1.25 -31.10
N ASN A 168 7.21 1.74 -31.12
CA ASN A 168 6.70 2.75 -30.22
C ASN A 168 5.91 2.09 -29.10
N ILE A 169 6.28 2.34 -27.86
CA ILE A 169 5.65 1.81 -26.66
C ILE A 169 4.89 2.92 -25.98
N GLY A 170 3.59 2.75 -25.82
CA GLY A 170 2.76 3.67 -25.05
C GLY A 170 2.98 3.50 -23.55
N PHE A 171 2.98 4.60 -22.84
CA PHE A 171 2.91 4.59 -21.38
C PHE A 171 1.81 5.51 -20.90
N VAL A 172 0.81 4.96 -20.24
CA VAL A 172 -0.31 5.70 -19.66
C VAL A 172 -0.09 5.82 -18.14
N THR A 173 -0.08 7.05 -17.64
CA THR A 173 0.12 7.36 -16.22
C THR A 173 -0.82 8.49 -15.77
N TYR A 174 -1.11 8.55 -14.46
CA TYR A 174 -1.91 9.62 -13.89
C TYR A 174 -1.05 10.87 -13.63
N ALA A 175 -1.49 12.01 -14.16
CA ALA A 175 -0.75 13.27 -14.08
C ALA A 175 -0.51 13.76 -12.63
N GLY A 176 -1.43 13.45 -11.71
CA GLY A 176 -1.35 13.81 -10.30
C GLY A 176 -0.62 12.81 -9.42
N TYR A 177 -0.08 11.71 -9.98
CA TYR A 177 0.61 10.71 -9.18
C TYR A 177 2.01 11.22 -8.77
N PRO A 178 2.34 11.22 -7.47
CA PRO A 178 3.58 11.80 -6.98
C PRO A 178 4.85 11.21 -7.62
N TYR A 179 4.77 10.00 -8.12
CA TYR A 179 5.92 9.25 -8.66
C TYR A 179 5.90 9.12 -10.19
N ALA A 180 4.97 9.78 -10.89
CA ALA A 180 4.83 9.68 -12.34
C ALA A 180 6.14 10.03 -13.07
N LYS A 181 6.82 11.12 -12.65
CA LYS A 181 8.06 11.56 -13.27
C LYS A 181 9.19 10.53 -13.19
N SER A 182 9.41 9.92 -12.03
CA SER A 182 10.46 8.89 -11.89
C SER A 182 10.15 7.64 -12.72
N ARG A 183 8.89 7.21 -12.76
CA ARG A 183 8.47 6.09 -13.62
C ARG A 183 8.69 6.36 -15.10
N ILE A 184 8.36 7.56 -15.58
CA ILE A 184 8.61 7.96 -16.98
C ILE A 184 10.11 7.84 -17.27
N GLN A 185 10.98 8.43 -16.44
CA GLN A 185 12.43 8.40 -16.63
C GLN A 185 13.01 6.98 -16.67
N GLU A 186 12.55 6.10 -15.80
CA GLU A 186 12.98 4.70 -15.76
C GLU A 186 12.56 3.94 -17.04
N LEU A 187 11.29 4.10 -17.46
CA LEU A 187 10.79 3.47 -18.68
C LEU A 187 11.44 4.04 -19.95
N GLU A 188 11.69 5.36 -20.02
CA GLU A 188 12.42 5.98 -21.13
C GLU A 188 13.82 5.39 -21.26
N THR A 189 14.53 5.25 -20.13
CA THR A 189 15.86 4.63 -20.10
C THR A 189 15.82 3.19 -20.59
N ALA A 190 14.86 2.40 -20.11
CA ALA A 190 14.70 1.01 -20.50
C ALA A 190 14.31 0.87 -22.00
N ALA A 191 13.37 1.69 -22.47
CA ALA A 191 12.96 1.69 -23.87
C ALA A 191 14.12 2.03 -24.80
N ASN A 192 14.88 3.09 -24.48
CA ASN A 192 16.05 3.48 -25.25
C ASN A 192 17.12 2.36 -25.30
N THR A 193 17.36 1.67 -24.19
CA THR A 193 18.30 0.52 -24.12
C THR A 193 17.88 -0.62 -25.04
N LEU A 194 16.57 -0.83 -25.21
CA LEU A 194 15.99 -1.84 -26.07
C LEU A 194 15.74 -1.35 -27.52
N GLY A 195 16.19 -0.14 -27.87
CA GLY A 195 15.98 0.45 -29.19
C GLY A 195 14.52 0.76 -29.50
N ARG A 196 13.74 1.12 -28.47
CA ARG A 196 12.33 1.47 -28.56
C ARG A 196 12.11 2.94 -28.21
N THR A 197 11.02 3.52 -28.70
CA THR A 197 10.61 4.88 -28.35
C THR A 197 9.44 4.83 -27.35
N LEU A 198 9.54 5.57 -26.24
CA LEU A 198 8.45 5.69 -25.29
C LEU A 198 7.54 6.88 -25.69
N VAL A 199 6.23 6.63 -25.74
CA VAL A 199 5.19 7.63 -26.00
C VAL A 199 4.32 7.75 -24.75
N VAL A 200 4.43 8.87 -24.05
CA VAL A 200 3.79 9.06 -22.74
C VAL A 200 2.45 9.78 -22.91
N GLN A 201 1.40 9.28 -22.27
CA GLN A 201 0.12 9.93 -22.09
C GLN A 201 -0.18 10.14 -20.62
N ASN A 202 -0.34 11.41 -20.24
CA ASN A 202 -0.71 11.79 -18.88
C ASN A 202 -2.22 12.01 -18.80
N ILE A 203 -2.92 11.18 -18.04
CA ILE A 203 -4.36 11.26 -17.83
C ILE A 203 -4.62 11.98 -16.50
N ALA A 204 -5.41 13.04 -16.52
CA ALA A 204 -5.77 13.79 -15.32
C ALA A 204 -7.17 13.43 -14.79
N ASN A 205 -8.05 12.96 -15.67
CA ASN A 205 -9.43 12.57 -15.35
C ASN A 205 -9.94 11.51 -16.32
N GLN A 206 -11.07 10.91 -16.04
CA GLN A 206 -11.62 9.81 -16.84
C GLN A 206 -11.92 10.21 -18.29
N THR A 207 -12.29 11.47 -18.55
CA THR A 207 -12.59 11.95 -19.91
C THR A 207 -11.36 12.08 -20.80
N ASP A 208 -10.16 12.06 -20.23
CA ASP A 208 -8.90 12.10 -20.98
C ASP A 208 -8.49 10.73 -21.53
N ILE A 209 -9.14 9.64 -21.07
CA ILE A 209 -8.73 8.26 -21.40
C ILE A 209 -8.88 8.01 -22.90
N GLU A 210 -10.05 8.25 -23.47
CA GLU A 210 -10.30 7.99 -24.90
C GLU A 210 -9.42 8.87 -25.82
N PRO A 211 -9.31 10.20 -25.62
CA PRO A 211 -8.36 11.03 -26.37
C PRO A 211 -6.89 10.55 -26.27
N ALA A 212 -6.48 10.04 -25.11
CA ALA A 212 -5.13 9.51 -24.92
C ALA A 212 -4.87 8.27 -25.79
N PHE A 213 -5.84 7.34 -25.87
CA PHE A 213 -5.73 6.15 -26.72
C PHE A 213 -5.74 6.50 -28.21
N ASP A 214 -6.56 7.47 -28.63
CA ASP A 214 -6.54 7.98 -29.99
C ASP A 214 -5.17 8.58 -30.34
N ALA A 215 -4.60 9.38 -29.44
CA ALA A 215 -3.27 9.96 -29.60
C ALA A 215 -2.16 8.88 -29.71
N LEU A 216 -2.23 7.82 -28.88
CA LEU A 216 -1.30 6.68 -28.97
C LEU A 216 -1.40 5.98 -30.34
N SER A 217 -2.62 5.77 -30.83
CA SER A 217 -2.87 5.15 -32.14
C SER A 217 -2.28 5.98 -33.29
N HIS A 218 -2.52 7.30 -33.29
CA HIS A 218 -1.98 8.23 -34.30
C HIS A 218 -0.45 8.28 -34.28
N GLN A 219 0.19 8.01 -33.13
CA GLN A 219 1.65 7.96 -33.00
C GLN A 219 2.22 6.57 -33.31
N GLY A 220 1.42 5.65 -33.84
CA GLY A 220 1.85 4.32 -34.24
C GLY A 220 2.37 3.46 -33.07
N VAL A 221 1.77 3.62 -31.90
CA VAL A 221 2.07 2.78 -30.74
C VAL A 221 1.64 1.35 -31.02
N GLY A 222 2.56 0.39 -30.84
CA GLY A 222 2.32 -1.02 -31.09
C GLY A 222 2.16 -1.88 -29.83
N ALA A 223 2.44 -1.34 -28.66
CA ALA A 223 2.24 -2.00 -27.38
C ALA A 223 2.13 -0.96 -26.25
N LEU A 224 1.47 -1.30 -25.14
CA LEU A 224 1.09 -0.36 -24.10
C LEU A 224 1.52 -0.84 -22.71
N ILE A 225 2.04 0.07 -21.90
CA ILE A 225 2.19 -0.12 -20.45
C ILE A 225 1.24 0.84 -19.73
N VAL A 226 0.46 0.32 -18.79
CA VAL A 226 -0.42 1.12 -17.93
C VAL A 226 0.13 1.08 -16.51
N SER A 227 0.35 2.25 -15.92
CA SER A 227 0.95 2.36 -14.59
C SER A 227 0.06 1.79 -13.48
N ALA A 228 0.69 1.42 -12.35
CA ALA A 228 0.01 0.90 -11.17
C ALA A 228 -0.54 2.04 -10.28
N ASP A 229 -1.14 3.06 -10.87
CA ASP A 229 -1.69 4.18 -10.11
C ASP A 229 -3.02 3.78 -9.46
N PRO A 230 -3.24 4.07 -8.17
CA PRO A 230 -4.46 3.68 -7.47
C PRO A 230 -5.75 4.16 -8.15
N LEU A 231 -5.73 5.36 -8.75
CA LEU A 231 -6.87 5.90 -9.48
C LEU A 231 -7.25 5.05 -10.70
N PHE A 232 -6.28 4.41 -11.34
CA PHE A 232 -6.53 3.57 -12.51
C PHE A 232 -7.28 2.28 -12.17
N LEU A 233 -7.29 1.84 -10.91
CA LEU A 233 -8.18 0.75 -10.47
C LEU A 233 -9.66 1.10 -10.65
N GLU A 234 -10.02 2.37 -10.42
CA GLU A 234 -11.38 2.87 -10.66
C GLU A 234 -11.73 2.89 -12.16
N TRP A 235 -10.74 3.13 -13.00
CA TRP A 235 -10.88 3.26 -14.45
C TRP A 235 -10.40 2.01 -15.21
N ARG A 236 -10.21 0.88 -14.52
CA ARG A 236 -9.65 -0.33 -15.14
C ARG A 236 -10.46 -0.83 -16.33
N GLU A 237 -11.79 -0.82 -16.21
CA GLU A 237 -12.66 -1.31 -17.27
C GLU A 237 -12.58 -0.48 -18.56
N PRO A 238 -12.73 0.86 -18.55
CA PRO A 238 -12.52 1.65 -19.75
C PRO A 238 -11.10 1.57 -20.30
N LEU A 239 -10.07 1.49 -19.46
CA LEU A 239 -8.67 1.35 -19.91
C LEU A 239 -8.47 0.00 -20.65
N VAL A 240 -8.98 -1.09 -20.11
CA VAL A 240 -8.91 -2.43 -20.73
C VAL A 240 -9.72 -2.47 -22.03
N ALA A 241 -10.95 -1.94 -22.02
CA ALA A 241 -11.81 -1.90 -23.21
C ALA A 241 -11.19 -1.10 -24.36
N LEU A 242 -10.54 0.02 -24.07
CA LEU A 242 -9.86 0.84 -25.08
C LEU A 242 -8.59 0.15 -25.61
N ALA A 243 -7.81 -0.50 -24.76
CA ALA A 243 -6.67 -1.30 -25.23
C ALA A 243 -7.12 -2.39 -26.20
N ALA A 244 -8.22 -3.08 -25.89
CA ALA A 244 -8.80 -4.10 -26.78
C ALA A 244 -9.35 -3.48 -28.08
N ARG A 245 -10.07 -2.37 -28.02
CA ARG A 245 -10.63 -1.65 -29.20
C ARG A 245 -9.55 -1.20 -30.17
N HIS A 246 -8.41 -0.75 -29.66
CA HIS A 246 -7.26 -0.34 -30.46
C HIS A 246 -6.31 -1.48 -30.79
N ALA A 247 -6.67 -2.73 -30.45
CA ALA A 247 -5.83 -3.94 -30.63
C ALA A 247 -4.40 -3.76 -30.09
N LEU A 248 -4.25 -3.07 -28.94
CA LEU A 248 -2.97 -2.81 -28.29
C LEU A 248 -2.64 -3.91 -27.29
N PRO A 249 -1.61 -4.74 -27.51
CA PRO A 249 -1.05 -5.59 -26.47
C PRO A 249 -0.67 -4.72 -25.26
N ALA A 250 -1.19 -5.04 -24.08
CA ALA A 250 -0.99 -4.20 -22.91
C ALA A 250 -0.48 -4.98 -21.69
N CYS A 251 0.54 -4.42 -21.02
CA CYS A 251 1.02 -4.87 -19.73
C CYS A 251 0.59 -3.87 -18.65
N TYR A 252 -0.07 -4.37 -17.61
CA TYR A 252 -0.58 -3.56 -16.52
C TYR A 252 0.25 -3.76 -15.25
N GLY A 253 0.28 -2.75 -14.39
CA GLY A 253 1.01 -2.81 -13.13
C GLY A 253 0.25 -3.50 -12.00
N LEU A 254 -1.03 -3.86 -12.18
CA LEU A 254 -1.89 -4.47 -11.19
C LEU A 254 -2.70 -5.62 -11.79
N ARG A 255 -2.82 -6.73 -11.04
CA ARG A 255 -3.52 -7.94 -11.50
C ARG A 255 -4.99 -7.74 -11.83
N GLU A 256 -5.63 -6.80 -11.17
CA GLU A 256 -7.04 -6.47 -11.35
C GLU A 256 -7.38 -6.12 -12.81
N PHE A 257 -6.40 -5.60 -13.55
CA PHE A 257 -6.56 -5.33 -14.98
C PHE A 257 -6.59 -6.61 -15.83
N ALA A 258 -5.72 -7.58 -15.52
CA ALA A 258 -5.73 -8.87 -16.22
C ALA A 258 -7.04 -9.63 -15.95
N VAL A 259 -7.54 -9.57 -14.70
CA VAL A 259 -8.84 -10.15 -14.31
C VAL A 259 -10.01 -9.44 -15.03
N ALA A 260 -9.92 -8.12 -15.26
CA ALA A 260 -10.91 -7.35 -16.00
C ALA A 260 -10.85 -7.55 -17.53
N GLY A 261 -9.98 -8.45 -18.03
CA GLY A 261 -9.82 -8.73 -19.46
C GLY A 261 -8.61 -8.10 -20.12
N GLY A 262 -7.69 -7.49 -19.36
CA GLY A 262 -6.39 -7.04 -19.86
C GLY A 262 -5.48 -8.21 -20.25
N LEU A 263 -4.54 -8.00 -21.19
CA LEU A 263 -3.70 -9.07 -21.73
C LEU A 263 -2.80 -9.71 -20.68
N MET A 264 -2.07 -8.91 -19.91
CA MET A 264 -1.23 -9.40 -18.82
C MET A 264 -0.96 -8.30 -17.79
N SER A 265 -0.65 -8.71 -16.58
CA SER A 265 -0.12 -7.81 -15.55
C SER A 265 1.17 -8.35 -14.96
N TYR A 266 2.10 -7.44 -14.65
CA TYR A 266 3.29 -7.73 -13.88
C TYR A 266 3.50 -6.62 -12.85
N GLY A 267 3.35 -6.95 -11.58
CA GLY A 267 3.35 -5.95 -10.52
C GLY A 267 3.63 -6.53 -9.14
N ALA A 268 3.72 -5.63 -8.16
CA ALA A 268 3.86 -6.03 -6.77
C ALA A 268 2.58 -6.72 -6.26
N ASP A 269 2.74 -7.76 -5.43
CA ASP A 269 1.65 -8.35 -4.66
C ASP A 269 1.25 -7.36 -3.54
N LEU A 270 0.31 -6.45 -3.87
CA LEU A 270 -0.15 -5.43 -2.92
C LEU A 270 -0.85 -6.03 -1.70
N PRO A 271 -1.68 -7.08 -1.79
CA PRO A 271 -2.20 -7.78 -0.62
C PRO A 271 -1.11 -8.25 0.35
N ASP A 272 0.01 -8.79 -0.14
CA ASP A 272 1.14 -9.16 0.72
C ASP A 272 1.75 -7.93 1.42
N ALA A 273 1.94 -6.82 0.70
CA ALA A 273 2.44 -5.59 1.28
C ALA A 273 1.50 -5.03 2.36
N TYR A 274 0.19 -5.06 2.15
CA TYR A 274 -0.78 -4.58 3.14
C TYR A 274 -0.96 -5.53 4.32
N HIS A 275 -0.76 -6.83 4.14
CA HIS A 275 -0.63 -7.76 5.26
C HIS A 275 0.55 -7.37 6.17
N GLN A 276 1.72 -7.07 5.59
CA GLN A 276 2.89 -6.58 6.34
C GLN A 276 2.59 -5.27 7.09
N VAL A 277 1.84 -4.35 6.46
CA VAL A 277 1.36 -3.12 7.13
C VAL A 277 0.52 -3.46 8.35
N GLY A 278 -0.41 -4.42 8.25
CA GLY A 278 -1.23 -4.88 9.37
C GLY A 278 -0.40 -5.46 10.51
N VAL A 279 0.62 -6.26 10.19
CA VAL A 279 1.60 -6.77 11.18
C VAL A 279 2.29 -5.62 11.91
N TYR A 280 2.74 -4.58 11.18
CA TYR A 280 3.43 -3.44 11.78
C TYR A 280 2.50 -2.58 12.64
N VAL A 281 1.27 -2.34 12.20
CA VAL A 281 0.25 -1.67 13.00
C VAL A 281 0.00 -2.42 14.31
N ALA A 282 -0.15 -3.74 14.26
CA ALA A 282 -0.35 -4.56 15.46
C ALA A 282 0.84 -4.47 16.43
N ARG A 283 2.09 -4.46 15.93
CA ARG A 283 3.30 -4.29 16.74
C ARG A 283 3.33 -2.92 17.43
N ILE A 284 2.96 -1.87 16.70
CA ILE A 284 2.88 -0.50 17.23
C ILE A 284 1.79 -0.41 18.32
N LEU A 285 0.63 -1.02 18.11
CA LEU A 285 -0.44 -1.07 19.13
C LEU A 285 -0.02 -1.84 20.38
N LYS A 286 0.95 -2.77 20.26
CA LYS A 286 1.58 -3.47 21.39
C LYS A 286 2.73 -2.68 22.04
N GLY A 287 3.02 -1.45 21.57
CA GLY A 287 3.99 -0.53 22.16
C GLY A 287 5.35 -0.47 21.48
N GLU A 288 5.57 -1.14 20.35
CA GLU A 288 6.79 -0.99 19.59
C GLU A 288 6.84 0.40 18.91
N LYS A 289 8.02 0.99 18.82
CA LYS A 289 8.18 2.32 18.23
C LYS A 289 8.45 2.20 16.73
N PRO A 290 7.82 3.04 15.88
CA PRO A 290 8.12 3.07 14.44
C PRO A 290 9.63 3.23 14.15
N ALA A 291 10.33 4.03 14.96
CA ALA A 291 11.76 4.27 14.84
C ALA A 291 12.63 3.00 14.88
N ASP A 292 12.15 1.95 15.57
CA ASP A 292 12.85 0.69 15.79
C ASP A 292 12.40 -0.41 14.80
N LEU A 293 11.40 -0.11 13.96
CA LEU A 293 10.87 -1.02 12.95
C LEU A 293 11.46 -0.70 11.58
N PRO A 294 12.35 -1.55 11.01
CA PRO A 294 12.88 -1.34 9.68
C PRO A 294 11.76 -1.25 8.63
N VAL A 295 11.96 -0.43 7.60
CA VAL A 295 11.05 -0.47 6.44
C VAL A 295 11.22 -1.81 5.73
N VAL A 296 10.13 -2.58 5.63
CA VAL A 296 10.12 -3.86 4.90
C VAL A 296 10.20 -3.60 3.42
N GLN A 297 11.05 -4.35 2.73
CA GLN A 297 11.06 -4.42 1.28
C GLN A 297 10.26 -5.65 0.85
N SER A 298 9.03 -5.44 0.36
CA SER A 298 8.28 -6.51 -0.28
C SER A 298 8.84 -6.75 -1.68
N THR A 299 9.38 -7.93 -1.89
CA THR A 299 9.95 -8.35 -3.18
C THR A 299 9.02 -9.28 -3.95
N LYS A 300 7.84 -9.55 -3.41
CA LYS A 300 6.87 -10.42 -4.04
C LYS A 300 6.21 -9.71 -5.21
N VAL A 301 6.37 -10.28 -6.38
CA VAL A 301 5.76 -9.83 -7.63
C VAL A 301 4.88 -10.93 -8.21
N GLU A 302 3.90 -10.54 -9.00
CA GLU A 302 2.90 -11.43 -9.58
C GLU A 302 2.84 -11.19 -11.09
N LEU A 303 2.95 -12.27 -11.88
CA LEU A 303 2.70 -12.28 -13.33
C LEU A 303 1.37 -12.99 -13.60
N VAL A 304 0.38 -12.26 -14.09
CA VAL A 304 -0.90 -12.82 -14.51
C VAL A 304 -1.05 -12.66 -16.01
N ILE A 305 -1.44 -13.73 -16.70
CA ILE A 305 -1.64 -13.77 -18.16
C ILE A 305 -3.07 -14.14 -18.46
N ASN A 306 -3.71 -13.42 -19.38
CA ASN A 306 -5.07 -13.71 -19.86
C ASN A 306 -5.01 -14.26 -21.30
N LEU A 307 -5.20 -15.57 -21.44
CA LEU A 307 -5.15 -16.25 -22.73
C LEU A 307 -6.35 -15.92 -23.63
N LYS A 308 -7.54 -15.66 -23.07
CA LYS A 308 -8.70 -15.21 -23.86
C LYS A 308 -8.41 -13.90 -24.59
N THR A 309 -7.75 -12.98 -23.90
CA THR A 309 -7.37 -11.70 -24.50
C THR A 309 -6.22 -11.86 -25.50
N ALA A 310 -5.28 -12.77 -25.23
CA ALA A 310 -4.22 -13.10 -26.18
C ALA A 310 -4.80 -13.66 -27.49
N GLU A 311 -5.73 -14.62 -27.41
CA GLU A 311 -6.42 -15.19 -28.55
C GLU A 311 -7.18 -14.12 -29.35
N ALA A 312 -7.93 -13.26 -28.66
CA ALA A 312 -8.68 -12.16 -29.29
C ALA A 312 -7.77 -11.16 -30.04
N LEU A 313 -6.52 -10.97 -29.56
CA LEU A 313 -5.51 -10.12 -30.20
C LEU A 313 -4.68 -10.86 -31.24
N GLY A 314 -4.89 -12.18 -31.45
CA GLY A 314 -4.08 -13.01 -32.34
C GLY A 314 -2.64 -13.20 -31.87
N LEU A 315 -2.41 -13.14 -30.55
CA LEU A 315 -1.08 -13.23 -29.93
C LEU A 315 -0.86 -14.62 -29.31
N THR A 316 0.40 -15.04 -29.31
CA THR A 316 0.81 -16.28 -28.67
C THR A 316 1.89 -15.99 -27.64
N PHE A 317 1.66 -16.45 -26.41
CA PHE A 317 2.67 -16.37 -25.36
C PHE A 317 3.71 -17.48 -25.52
N PRO A 318 5.01 -17.17 -25.45
CA PRO A 318 6.06 -18.18 -25.41
C PRO A 318 5.88 -19.13 -24.21
N LEU A 319 6.07 -20.45 -24.42
CA LEU A 319 5.94 -21.43 -23.32
C LEU A 319 6.78 -21.11 -22.08
N PRO A 320 8.04 -20.62 -22.21
CA PRO A 320 8.81 -20.22 -21.03
C PRO A 320 8.18 -19.07 -20.25
N LEU A 321 7.39 -18.19 -20.89
CA LEU A 321 6.70 -17.09 -20.23
C LEU A 321 5.46 -17.60 -19.49
N LEU A 322 4.68 -18.49 -20.11
CA LEU A 322 3.54 -19.16 -19.44
C LEU A 322 3.98 -19.95 -18.22
N GLY A 323 5.11 -20.65 -18.29
CA GLY A 323 5.66 -21.42 -17.17
C GLY A 323 6.16 -20.56 -15.99
N ARG A 324 6.25 -19.23 -16.18
CA ARG A 324 6.63 -18.26 -15.14
C ARG A 324 5.45 -17.48 -14.59
N ALA A 325 4.28 -17.63 -15.18
CA ALA A 325 3.07 -16.97 -14.70
C ALA A 325 2.64 -17.56 -13.35
N ASP A 326 2.28 -16.69 -12.43
CA ASP A 326 1.69 -17.07 -11.14
C ASP A 326 0.22 -17.48 -11.34
N GLU A 327 -0.43 -16.89 -12.36
CA GLU A 327 -1.81 -17.22 -12.74
C GLU A 327 -1.99 -17.08 -14.25
N VAL A 328 -2.74 -18.02 -14.83
CA VAL A 328 -3.16 -18.01 -16.23
C VAL A 328 -4.68 -18.05 -16.27
N ILE A 329 -5.30 -17.04 -16.86
CA ILE A 329 -6.77 -16.91 -17.03
C ILE A 329 -7.12 -17.50 -18.41
N GLU A 330 -7.93 -18.58 -18.40
CA GLU A 330 -8.40 -19.32 -19.58
C GLU A 330 -9.86 -19.04 -19.89
#